data_0762b5d70e5fd0e95497ef0cbae7dfcd
#
_entry.id   0762b5d70e5fd0e95497ef0cbae7dfcd
#
_cell.length_a   1.000
_cell.length_b   1.000
_cell.length_c   1.000
_cell.angle_alpha   90.00
_cell.angle_beta   90.00
_cell.angle_gamma   90.00
#
_symmetry.space_group_name_H-M   'P 1'
#
loop_
_entity.id
_entity.type
_entity.pdbx_description
1 polymer ?
#
loop_
_entity_poly.entity_id
_entity_poly.type
_entity_poly.pdbx_seq_one_letter_code
_entity_poly.pdbx_strand_id
1 'polypeptide(L)'
;FSGGGEKFRFYTVVDYYRDRSMLKKNTQDTRYDTTPTDTRLTVRTNLDVNVTKSTYLKLGIAGKLKELRGTRYGRNAIFNDIYGIPSAAFPIRHENGIFGGSSVYGDKNPIALLKHYGHIRNVYGSLLADLSVRQKLDMLTKGLAVEAAISFDNIGGMYETSSKSYRYMNSGASISDDGTLI
;
A
#
# COMPACT_ATOMS: atom_id res chain seq x y z
N PHE A 1 21.78 -9.33 -7.93
CA PHE A 1 23.11 -9.80 -7.56
C PHE A 1 23.13 -11.32 -7.74
N SER A 2 24.20 -11.85 -8.34
CA SER A 2 24.39 -13.29 -8.48
C SER A 2 25.86 -13.62 -8.44
N GLY A 3 26.19 -14.81 -7.97
CA GLY A 3 27.55 -15.28 -7.89
C GLY A 3 27.63 -16.72 -7.43
N GLY A 4 28.84 -17.24 -7.39
CA GLY A 4 29.08 -18.57 -6.86
C GLY A 4 30.26 -19.28 -7.50
N GLY A 5 30.46 -20.51 -7.08
CA GLY A 5 31.50 -21.41 -7.53
C GLY A 5 31.03 -22.87 -7.44
N GLU A 6 31.97 -23.79 -7.33
CA GLU A 6 31.64 -25.23 -7.27
C GLU A 6 30.87 -25.63 -6.01
N LYS A 7 31.11 -24.92 -4.88
CA LYS A 7 30.50 -25.28 -3.59
C LYS A 7 29.17 -24.62 -3.34
N PHE A 8 28.96 -23.38 -3.84
CA PHE A 8 27.70 -22.68 -3.66
C PHE A 8 27.42 -21.74 -4.84
N ARG A 9 26.15 -21.46 -5.08
CA ARG A 9 25.64 -20.46 -6.01
C ARG A 9 24.52 -19.69 -5.33
N PHE A 10 24.49 -18.38 -5.57
CA PHE A 10 23.41 -17.55 -5.06
C PHE A 10 22.90 -16.59 -6.13
N TYR A 11 21.63 -16.23 -5.96
CA TYR A 11 20.97 -15.22 -6.74
C TYR A 11 20.08 -14.39 -5.82
N THR A 12 20.33 -13.08 -5.74
CA THR A 12 19.58 -12.14 -4.91
C THR A 12 19.02 -11.02 -5.75
N VAL A 13 17.74 -10.74 -5.60
CA VAL A 13 17.03 -9.60 -6.21
C VAL A 13 16.52 -8.72 -5.09
N VAL A 14 16.72 -7.42 -5.25
CA VAL A 14 16.09 -6.39 -4.45
C VAL A 14 15.31 -5.49 -5.39
N ASP A 15 14.00 -5.38 -5.15
CA ASP A 15 13.10 -4.53 -5.90
C ASP A 15 12.48 -3.50 -4.96
N TYR A 16 12.62 -2.23 -5.31
CA TYR A 16 11.99 -1.13 -4.61
C TYR A 16 11.09 -0.35 -5.55
N TYR A 17 9.83 -0.28 -5.21
CA TYR A 17 8.81 0.44 -5.95
C TYR A 17 8.17 1.50 -5.07
N ARG A 18 7.99 2.69 -5.61
CA ARG A 18 7.24 3.75 -4.97
C ARG A 18 6.40 4.50 -5.99
N ASP A 19 5.10 4.47 -5.80
CA ASP A 19 4.14 5.28 -6.53
C ASP A 19 3.56 6.36 -5.61
N ARG A 20 3.36 7.54 -6.18
CA ARG A 20 2.80 8.69 -5.48
C ARG A 20 1.72 9.31 -6.36
N SER A 21 0.57 9.57 -5.76
CA SER A 21 -0.51 10.26 -6.45
C SER A 21 -0.08 11.65 -6.96
N MET A 22 -0.67 12.07 -8.08
CA MET A 22 -0.53 13.44 -8.61
C MET A 22 -1.26 14.50 -7.78
N LEU A 23 -2.03 14.10 -6.77
CA LEU A 23 -2.71 15.04 -5.88
C LEU A 23 -1.68 15.84 -5.07
N LYS A 24 -1.92 17.15 -4.92
CA LYS A 24 -1.07 18.04 -4.13
C LYS A 24 -0.93 17.53 -2.69
N LYS A 25 0.31 17.54 -2.21
CA LYS A 25 0.60 17.19 -0.81
C LYS A 25 -0.21 18.08 0.14
N ASN A 26 -0.78 17.44 1.18
CA ASN A 26 -1.40 18.19 2.26
C ASN A 26 -0.31 18.81 3.15
N THR A 27 -0.30 20.13 3.22
CA THR A 27 0.65 20.89 4.06
C THR A 27 0.02 21.45 5.33
N GLN A 28 -1.29 21.25 5.52
CA GLN A 28 -2.04 21.84 6.64
C GLN A 28 -1.98 21.00 7.92
N ASP A 29 -1.78 19.69 7.80
CA ASP A 29 -1.56 18.82 8.95
C ASP A 29 -0.20 18.12 8.79
N THR A 30 0.75 18.53 9.63
CA THR A 30 2.13 18.00 9.59
C THR A 30 2.28 16.65 10.27
N ARG A 31 1.25 16.19 11.00
CA ARG A 31 1.30 14.94 11.76
C ARG A 31 1.20 13.71 10.88
N TYR A 32 0.52 13.81 9.72
CA TYR A 32 0.40 12.72 8.76
C TYR A 32 0.22 13.23 7.32
N ASP A 33 0.78 12.48 6.39
CA ASP A 33 0.64 12.76 4.95
C ASP A 33 -0.56 11.95 4.40
N THR A 34 -1.60 12.65 3.98
CA THR A 34 -2.80 12.07 3.36
C THR A 34 -2.63 11.85 1.85
N THR A 35 -1.48 12.20 1.29
CA THR A 35 -1.20 11.96 -0.14
C THR A 35 -1.14 10.47 -0.40
N PRO A 36 -1.98 9.93 -1.29
CA PRO A 36 -1.95 8.51 -1.60
C PRO A 36 -0.57 8.09 -2.11
N THR A 37 0.01 7.11 -1.43
CA THR A 37 1.34 6.58 -1.75
C THR A 37 1.31 5.06 -1.60
N ASP A 38 1.89 4.34 -2.55
CA ASP A 38 2.14 2.90 -2.51
C ASP A 38 3.66 2.70 -2.53
N THR A 39 4.20 2.09 -1.48
CA THR A 39 5.62 1.77 -1.38
C THR A 39 5.76 0.27 -1.19
N ARG A 40 6.66 -0.36 -1.94
CA ARG A 40 6.92 -1.78 -1.85
C ARG A 40 8.41 -2.06 -1.91
N LEU A 41 8.86 -2.88 -0.99
CA LEU A 41 10.19 -3.48 -0.99
C LEU A 41 10.03 -5.00 -1.12
N THR A 42 10.71 -5.59 -2.07
CA THR A 42 10.75 -7.05 -2.25
C THR A 42 12.21 -7.48 -2.28
N VAL A 43 12.54 -8.48 -1.47
CA VAL A 43 13.85 -9.11 -1.47
C VAL A 43 13.64 -10.60 -1.70
N ARG A 44 14.35 -11.17 -2.66
CA ARG A 44 14.37 -12.61 -2.92
C ARG A 44 15.79 -13.10 -3.01
N THR A 45 16.09 -14.16 -2.30
CA THR A 45 17.39 -14.82 -2.33
C THR A 45 17.20 -16.31 -2.54
N ASN A 46 17.91 -16.85 -3.49
CA ASN A 46 18.04 -18.30 -3.70
C ASN A 46 19.51 -18.67 -3.47
N LEU A 47 19.73 -19.71 -2.71
CA LEU A 47 21.05 -20.24 -2.38
C LEU A 47 21.07 -21.74 -2.64
N ASP A 48 21.95 -22.17 -3.52
CA ASP A 48 22.26 -23.58 -3.78
C ASP A 48 23.62 -23.92 -3.19
N VAL A 49 23.70 -24.94 -2.34
CA VAL A 49 24.93 -25.36 -1.66
C VAL A 49 25.22 -26.83 -1.93
N ASN A 50 26.39 -27.13 -2.45
CA ASN A 50 26.95 -28.46 -2.51
C ASN A 50 27.68 -28.75 -1.18
N VAL A 51 26.96 -29.27 -0.19
CA VAL A 51 27.50 -29.56 1.15
C VAL A 51 28.58 -30.64 1.06
N THR A 52 28.29 -31.70 0.29
CA THR A 52 29.23 -32.76 -0.08
C THR A 52 29.06 -33.11 -1.56
N LYS A 53 29.84 -34.07 -2.07
CA LYS A 53 29.67 -34.60 -3.45
C LYS A 53 28.31 -35.30 -3.65
N SER A 54 27.66 -35.70 -2.57
CA SER A 54 26.37 -36.41 -2.59
C SER A 54 25.22 -35.66 -1.93
N THR A 55 25.49 -34.56 -1.23
CA THR A 55 24.50 -33.79 -0.45
C THR A 55 24.34 -32.39 -1.04
N TYR A 56 23.14 -32.05 -1.46
CA TYR A 56 22.77 -30.78 -2.02
C TYR A 56 21.70 -30.11 -1.14
N LEU A 57 21.86 -28.82 -0.90
CA LEU A 57 20.92 -27.99 -0.15
C LEU A 57 20.49 -26.82 -1.04
N LYS A 58 19.17 -26.56 -1.07
CA LYS A 58 18.60 -25.37 -1.71
C LYS A 58 17.82 -24.60 -0.65
N LEU A 59 18.08 -23.31 -0.58
CA LEU A 59 17.37 -22.38 0.29
C LEU A 59 16.80 -21.24 -0.56
N GLY A 60 15.51 -21.06 -0.52
CA GLY A 60 14.80 -19.91 -1.07
C GLY A 60 14.24 -19.05 0.04
N ILE A 61 14.48 -17.75 0.00
CA ILE A 61 13.85 -16.80 0.92
C ILE A 61 13.29 -15.64 0.09
N ALA A 62 12.02 -15.30 0.31
CA ALA A 62 11.39 -14.15 -0.30
C ALA A 62 10.66 -13.33 0.76
N GLY A 63 11.05 -12.08 0.94
CA GLY A 63 10.40 -11.10 1.78
C GLY A 63 9.77 -9.99 0.98
N LYS A 64 8.54 -9.58 1.33
CA LYS A 64 7.85 -8.45 0.73
C LYS A 64 7.26 -7.58 1.83
N LEU A 65 7.55 -6.30 1.78
CA LEU A 65 6.93 -5.28 2.61
C LEU A 65 6.23 -4.28 1.70
N LYS A 66 4.93 -4.08 1.93
CA LYS A 66 4.12 -3.12 1.19
C LYS A 66 3.47 -2.15 2.16
N GLU A 67 3.62 -0.86 1.93
CA GLU A 67 2.98 0.20 2.70
C GLU A 67 2.08 1.03 1.79
N LEU A 68 0.80 1.11 2.16
CA LEU A 68 -0.20 1.96 1.54
C LEU A 68 -0.52 3.10 2.51
N ARG A 69 -0.37 4.34 2.04
CA ARG A 69 -0.80 5.55 2.78
C ARG A 69 -1.81 6.33 1.96
N GLY A 70 -2.65 7.07 2.62
CA GLY A 70 -3.59 7.95 1.93
C GLY A 70 -4.64 8.55 2.84
N THR A 71 -5.59 9.23 2.21
CA THR A 71 -6.78 9.69 2.90
C THR A 71 -7.72 8.52 3.22
N ARG A 72 -8.42 8.60 4.35
CA ARG A 72 -9.43 7.62 4.72
C ARG A 72 -10.59 7.53 3.73
N TYR A 73 -10.93 8.61 3.05
CA TYR A 73 -12.04 8.63 2.10
C TYR A 73 -11.85 7.71 0.88
N GLY A 74 -10.61 7.35 0.60
CA GLY A 74 -10.27 6.47 -0.52
C GLY A 74 -10.00 7.23 -1.82
N ARG A 75 -9.05 6.71 -2.58
CA ARG A 75 -8.56 7.34 -3.82
C ARG A 75 -9.67 7.47 -4.87
N ASN A 76 -10.36 6.37 -5.15
CA ASN A 76 -11.38 6.34 -6.21
C ASN A 76 -12.58 7.22 -5.87
N ALA A 77 -12.99 7.26 -4.60
CA ALA A 77 -14.10 8.10 -4.15
C ALA A 77 -13.78 9.58 -4.36
N ILE A 78 -12.56 10.03 -4.04
CA ILE A 78 -12.14 11.42 -4.28
C ILE A 78 -12.19 11.78 -5.77
N PHE A 79 -11.70 10.91 -6.65
CA PHE A 79 -11.74 11.17 -8.08
C PHE A 79 -13.19 11.19 -8.61
N ASN A 80 -14.05 10.29 -8.13
CA ASN A 80 -15.47 10.31 -8.50
C ASN A 80 -16.13 11.63 -8.09
N ASP A 81 -15.83 12.16 -6.90
CA ASP A 81 -16.38 13.45 -6.46
C ASP A 81 -15.78 14.62 -7.25
N ILE A 82 -14.49 14.59 -7.60
CA ILE A 82 -13.86 15.61 -8.45
C ILE A 82 -14.52 15.67 -9.83
N TYR A 83 -14.86 14.53 -10.43
CA TYR A 83 -15.49 14.48 -11.74
C TYR A 83 -17.02 14.65 -11.70
N GLY A 84 -17.65 14.23 -10.61
CA GLY A 84 -19.11 14.22 -10.47
C GLY A 84 -19.70 15.52 -9.91
N ILE A 85 -18.91 16.37 -9.25
CA ILE A 85 -19.40 17.59 -8.63
C ILE A 85 -19.02 18.78 -9.51
N PRO A 86 -20.00 19.52 -10.06
CA PRO A 86 -19.73 20.74 -10.83
C PRO A 86 -18.98 21.78 -9.98
N SER A 87 -18.02 22.48 -10.58
CA SER A 87 -17.24 23.51 -9.90
C SER A 87 -18.08 24.69 -9.37
N ALA A 88 -19.26 24.90 -9.93
CA ALA A 88 -20.21 25.92 -9.51
C ALA A 88 -21.14 25.49 -8.37
N ALA A 89 -21.09 24.20 -7.93
CA ALA A 89 -22.01 23.69 -6.91
C ALA A 89 -21.81 24.35 -5.53
N PHE A 90 -20.58 24.66 -5.18
CA PHE A 90 -20.20 25.36 -3.96
C PHE A 90 -18.72 25.81 -4.02
N PRO A 91 -18.33 26.84 -3.26
CA PRO A 91 -16.94 27.26 -3.18
C PRO A 91 -16.11 26.21 -2.42
N ILE A 92 -14.83 26.09 -2.72
CA ILE A 92 -13.92 25.22 -1.95
C ILE A 92 -13.90 25.65 -0.48
N ARG A 93 -13.85 26.95 -0.23
CA ARG A 93 -13.97 27.59 1.08
C ARG A 93 -14.75 28.88 0.98
N HIS A 94 -15.53 29.15 2.00
CA HIS A 94 -16.14 30.45 2.22
C HIS A 94 -15.11 31.44 2.81
N GLU A 95 -15.41 32.75 2.81
CA GLU A 95 -14.54 33.80 3.33
C GLU A 95 -14.15 33.60 4.80
N ASN A 96 -15.05 33.01 5.58
CA ASN A 96 -14.82 32.63 6.97
C ASN A 96 -13.91 31.38 7.15
N GLY A 97 -13.37 30.81 6.06
CA GLY A 97 -12.48 29.66 6.06
C GLY A 97 -13.18 28.29 6.19
N ILE A 98 -14.52 28.25 6.32
CA ILE A 98 -15.31 27.00 6.38
C ILE A 98 -15.42 26.40 4.97
N PHE A 99 -15.36 25.09 4.87
CA PHE A 99 -15.51 24.40 3.58
C PHE A 99 -16.93 24.53 3.03
N GLY A 100 -17.03 24.68 1.71
CA GLY A 100 -18.31 24.72 1.02
C GLY A 100 -18.90 23.32 0.89
N GLY A 101 -20.22 23.27 0.91
CA GLY A 101 -21.05 22.12 0.63
C GLY A 101 -22.39 22.59 0.05
N SER A 102 -23.30 21.66 -0.21
CA SER A 102 -24.66 21.98 -0.67
C SER A 102 -25.67 20.97 -0.21
N SER A 103 -26.95 21.31 -0.30
CA SER A 103 -28.04 20.37 0.03
C SER A 103 -28.05 19.12 -0.86
N VAL A 104 -27.54 19.23 -2.10
CA VAL A 104 -27.49 18.11 -3.07
C VAL A 104 -26.27 17.22 -2.84
N TYR A 105 -25.11 17.82 -2.62
CA TYR A 105 -23.84 17.09 -2.50
C TYR A 105 -23.38 16.90 -1.05
N GLY A 106 -24.07 17.52 -0.10
CA GLY A 106 -23.72 17.44 1.33
C GLY A 106 -22.33 17.97 1.61
N ASP A 107 -21.59 17.23 2.39
CA ASP A 107 -20.19 17.51 2.80
C ASP A 107 -19.14 17.00 1.80
N LYS A 108 -19.51 16.59 0.59
CA LYS A 108 -18.59 15.99 -0.40
C LYS A 108 -17.66 17.01 -1.06
N ASN A 109 -17.00 17.84 -0.26
CA ASN A 109 -15.97 18.75 -0.77
C ASN A 109 -14.65 17.97 -0.99
N PRO A 110 -14.20 17.77 -2.25
CA PRO A 110 -13.05 16.89 -2.52
C PRO A 110 -11.76 17.34 -1.84
N ILE A 111 -11.57 18.66 -1.69
CA ILE A 111 -10.38 19.20 -1.02
C ILE A 111 -10.43 18.95 0.50
N ALA A 112 -11.60 19.08 1.12
CA ALA A 112 -11.80 18.81 2.53
C ALA A 112 -11.64 17.30 2.82
N LEU A 113 -12.25 16.45 1.99
CA LEU A 113 -12.15 15.00 2.09
C LEU A 113 -10.71 14.50 1.93
N LEU A 114 -9.94 15.09 1.00
CA LEU A 114 -8.54 14.76 0.82
C LEU A 114 -7.69 15.14 2.04
N LYS A 115 -7.96 16.29 2.65
CA LYS A 115 -7.06 16.92 3.63
C LYS A 115 -7.49 16.72 5.08
N HIS A 116 -8.79 16.61 5.35
CA HIS A 116 -9.36 16.69 6.70
C HIS A 116 -10.22 15.50 7.12
N TYR A 117 -10.41 14.51 6.26
CA TYR A 117 -11.25 13.34 6.58
C TYR A 117 -10.54 12.25 7.38
N GLY A 118 -9.25 12.42 7.63
CA GLY A 118 -8.39 11.45 8.29
C GLY A 118 -7.45 10.74 7.33
N HIS A 119 -6.74 9.74 7.84
CA HIS A 119 -5.74 9.02 7.04
C HIS A 119 -5.83 7.52 7.26
N ILE A 120 -5.25 6.79 6.32
CA ILE A 120 -4.97 5.36 6.43
C ILE A 120 -3.48 5.11 6.23
N ARG A 121 -2.97 4.12 6.95
CA ARG A 121 -1.66 3.54 6.76
C ARG A 121 -1.77 2.04 6.93
N ASN A 122 -1.67 1.30 5.84
CA ASN A 122 -1.75 -0.14 5.85
C ASN A 122 -0.38 -0.71 5.48
N VAL A 123 0.16 -1.57 6.33
CA VAL A 123 1.43 -2.25 6.10
C VAL A 123 1.16 -3.73 5.96
N TYR A 124 1.62 -4.32 4.87
CA TYR A 124 1.51 -5.74 4.57
C TYR A 124 2.90 -6.33 4.49
N GLY A 125 3.14 -7.38 5.24
CA GLY A 125 4.38 -8.14 5.22
C GLY A 125 4.13 -9.57 4.78
N SER A 126 5.00 -10.14 3.96
CA SER A 126 5.03 -11.57 3.70
C SER A 126 6.47 -12.07 3.71
N LEU A 127 6.65 -13.24 4.30
CA LEU A 127 7.92 -13.96 4.34
C LEU A 127 7.65 -15.40 3.90
N LEU A 128 8.32 -15.80 2.83
CA LEU A 128 8.29 -17.16 2.32
C LEU A 128 9.71 -17.73 2.42
N ALA A 129 9.84 -18.94 2.91
CA ALA A 129 11.12 -19.64 2.99
C ALA A 129 10.94 -21.10 2.60
N ASP A 130 11.77 -21.56 1.69
CA ASP A 130 11.79 -22.95 1.22
C ASP A 130 13.18 -23.52 1.45
N LEU A 131 13.24 -24.68 2.06
CA LEU A 131 14.47 -25.44 2.26
C LEU A 131 14.28 -26.85 1.68
N SER A 132 15.16 -27.26 0.78
CA SER A 132 15.22 -28.63 0.35
C SER A 132 16.63 -29.21 0.51
N VAL A 133 16.68 -30.48 0.88
CA VAL A 133 17.91 -31.24 1.04
C VAL A 133 17.78 -32.50 0.19
N ARG A 134 18.70 -32.68 -0.74
CA ARG A 134 18.79 -33.87 -1.58
C ARG A 134 20.06 -34.63 -1.29
N GLN A 135 19.92 -35.93 -0.97
CA GLN A 135 21.00 -36.85 -0.71
C GLN A 135 21.05 -37.92 -1.81
N LYS A 136 22.16 -38.01 -2.54
CA LYS A 136 22.45 -39.15 -3.42
C LYS A 136 22.84 -40.38 -2.60
N LEU A 137 22.29 -41.49 -2.95
CA LEU A 137 22.51 -42.77 -2.30
C LEU A 137 23.14 -43.79 -3.29
N ASP A 138 24.02 -43.30 -4.16
CA ASP A 138 24.71 -44.14 -5.19
C ASP A 138 25.51 -45.30 -4.56
N MET A 139 25.83 -45.21 -3.28
CA MET A 139 26.48 -46.28 -2.52
C MET A 139 25.55 -47.48 -2.29
N LEU A 140 24.22 -47.27 -2.27
CA LEU A 140 23.24 -48.35 -2.13
C LEU A 140 22.78 -48.85 -3.47
N THR A 141 22.38 -47.92 -4.36
CA THR A 141 21.92 -48.21 -5.71
C THR A 141 22.28 -47.05 -6.61
N LYS A 142 22.94 -47.28 -7.71
CA LYS A 142 23.35 -46.28 -8.68
C LYS A 142 22.14 -45.49 -9.21
N GLY A 143 22.19 -44.16 -9.06
CA GLY A 143 21.13 -43.26 -9.49
C GLY A 143 20.02 -43.04 -8.44
N LEU A 144 20.06 -43.72 -7.30
CA LEU A 144 19.11 -43.50 -6.21
C LEU A 144 19.40 -42.17 -5.50
N ALA A 145 18.36 -41.41 -5.23
CA ALA A 145 18.45 -40.20 -4.37
C ALA A 145 17.17 -40.03 -3.56
N VAL A 146 17.31 -39.41 -2.40
CA VAL A 146 16.19 -39.00 -1.53
C VAL A 146 16.23 -37.50 -1.42
N GLU A 147 15.05 -36.87 -1.45
CA GLU A 147 14.88 -35.44 -1.26
C GLU A 147 13.80 -35.20 -0.19
N ALA A 148 14.11 -34.29 0.72
CA ALA A 148 13.17 -33.76 1.71
C ALA A 148 13.07 -32.25 1.54
N ALA A 149 11.86 -31.71 1.64
CA ALA A 149 11.63 -30.29 1.53
C ALA A 149 10.68 -29.81 2.63
N ILE A 150 10.92 -28.60 3.11
CA ILE A 150 10.05 -27.88 4.05
C ILE A 150 9.85 -26.47 3.54
N SER A 151 8.60 -25.98 3.63
CA SER A 151 8.24 -24.62 3.28
C SER A 151 7.62 -23.91 4.48
N PHE A 152 7.96 -22.66 4.63
CA PHE A 152 7.39 -21.77 5.64
C PHE A 152 6.80 -20.56 4.96
N ASP A 153 5.54 -20.24 5.28
CA ASP A 153 4.79 -19.15 4.72
C ASP A 153 4.16 -18.31 5.83
N ASN A 154 4.47 -17.03 5.87
CA ASN A 154 3.90 -16.10 6.84
C ASN A 154 3.43 -14.83 6.15
N ILE A 155 2.17 -14.46 6.35
CA ILE A 155 1.56 -13.24 5.84
C ILE A 155 0.91 -12.50 7.00
N GLY A 156 1.27 -11.23 7.15
CA GLY A 156 0.74 -10.37 8.20
C GLY A 156 0.39 -8.98 7.68
N GLY A 157 -0.47 -8.29 8.41
CA GLY A 157 -0.85 -6.93 8.09
C GLY A 157 -1.10 -6.11 9.34
N MET A 158 -0.72 -4.85 9.28
CA MET A 158 -1.04 -3.82 10.26
C MET A 158 -1.87 -2.75 9.58
N TYR A 159 -2.99 -2.38 10.21
CA TYR A 159 -3.94 -1.40 9.70
C TYR A 159 -4.04 -0.26 10.70
N GLU A 160 -3.71 0.93 10.24
CA GLU A 160 -3.88 2.17 10.99
C GLU A 160 -4.90 3.05 10.27
N THR A 161 -5.98 3.39 10.96
CA THR A 161 -7.04 4.23 10.41
C THR A 161 -7.38 5.32 11.41
N SER A 162 -7.27 6.57 10.99
CA SER A 162 -7.75 7.73 11.73
C SER A 162 -8.91 8.37 10.99
N SER A 163 -10.00 8.61 11.70
CA SER A 163 -11.22 9.24 11.21
C SER A 163 -11.33 10.65 11.76
N LYS A 164 -11.62 11.61 10.91
CA LYS A 164 -11.90 12.99 11.28
C LYS A 164 -13.14 13.49 10.55
N SER A 165 -13.83 14.44 11.14
CA SER A 165 -14.86 15.23 10.49
C SER A 165 -14.38 16.66 10.31
N TYR A 166 -15.01 17.38 9.41
CA TYR A 166 -14.76 18.80 9.19
C TYR A 166 -16.08 19.56 9.12
N ARG A 167 -16.01 20.85 9.43
CA ARG A 167 -17.17 21.73 9.30
C ARG A 167 -17.33 22.15 7.86
N TYR A 168 -18.57 22.13 7.38
CA TYR A 168 -18.93 22.69 6.07
C TYR A 168 -20.16 23.57 6.21
N MET A 169 -20.35 24.44 5.24
CA MET A 169 -21.49 25.33 5.17
C MET A 169 -22.19 25.12 3.82
N ASN A 170 -23.50 24.95 3.86
CA ASN A 170 -24.29 24.83 2.66
C ASN A 170 -24.29 26.17 1.88
N SER A 171 -23.98 26.09 0.59
CA SER A 171 -24.08 27.20 -0.36
C SER A 171 -25.44 27.23 -1.06
N GLY A 172 -26.44 26.54 -0.53
CA GLY A 172 -27.83 26.64 -1.03
C GLY A 172 -28.42 27.96 -0.58
N ALA A 173 -28.65 28.88 -1.48
CA ALA A 173 -29.57 29.97 -1.26
C ALA A 173 -30.97 29.37 -1.03
N SER A 174 -31.45 29.34 0.18
CA SER A 174 -32.90 29.19 0.40
C SER A 174 -33.54 30.55 0.12
N ILE A 175 -34.53 30.55 -0.74
CA ILE A 175 -35.37 31.74 -0.95
C ILE A 175 -36.38 31.70 0.19
N SER A 176 -36.35 32.72 1.03
CA SER A 176 -37.37 32.94 2.05
C SER A 176 -38.72 33.22 1.36
N ASP A 177 -39.83 32.99 2.08
CA ASP A 177 -41.19 33.22 1.55
C ASP A 177 -41.44 34.67 1.11
N ASP A 178 -40.59 35.59 1.52
CA ASP A 178 -40.62 37.01 1.09
C ASP A 178 -39.74 37.28 -0.18
N GLY A 179 -39.12 36.24 -0.75
CA GLY A 179 -38.27 36.35 -1.94
C GLY A 179 -36.83 36.75 -1.66
N THR A 180 -36.42 36.88 -0.39
CA THR A 180 -35.05 37.18 0.01
C THR A 180 -34.16 35.94 -0.02
N LEU A 181 -32.98 36.02 -0.59
CA LEU A 181 -31.96 34.96 -0.51
C LEU A 181 -31.41 34.92 0.90
N ILE A 182 -31.56 33.77 1.58
CA ILE A 182 -30.98 33.49 2.89
C ILE A 182 -29.74 32.58 2.70
#